data_83e2d74d47060da763a148348101dbae
#
_entry.id   83e2d74d47060da763a148348101dbae
#
_cell.length_a   1.000
_cell.length_b   1.000
_cell.length_c   1.000
_cell.angle_alpha   90.00
_cell.angle_beta   90.00
_cell.angle_gamma   90.00
#
_symmetry.space_group_name_H-M   'P 1'
#
loop_
_entity.id
_entity.type
_entity.pdbx_description
1 polymer ?
#
loop_
_entity_poly.entity_id
_entity_poly.type
_entity_poly.pdbx_seq_one_letter_code
_entity_poly.pdbx_strand_id
1 'polypeptide(L)'
;MAGGVPKPVDIGDDNLICTEAISDAINSRTVGIMPTQLNGRICDMDTIINLANKHKLFVVEDAAQALGARYKGNHSGTFGIAGAISFYPAKVMGCFGDGGAIVTNNYDIFNRSHQLHDQG
;
A
#
# COMPACT_ATOMS: atom_id res chain seq x y z
N MET A 1 5.55 2.85 16.63
CA MET A 1 4.20 2.38 16.22
C MET A 1 3.38 3.59 15.79
N ALA A 2 2.66 3.50 14.66
CA ALA A 2 1.92 4.65 14.08
C ALA A 2 0.61 4.99 14.81
N GLY A 3 0.23 4.24 15.86
CA GLY A 3 -0.98 4.50 16.66
C GLY A 3 -2.30 4.02 16.03
N GLY A 4 -2.27 3.54 14.79
CA GLY A 4 -3.43 2.95 14.14
C GLY A 4 -3.74 1.54 14.67
N VAL A 5 -5.03 1.19 14.71
CA VAL A 5 -5.49 -0.17 15.01
C VAL A 5 -5.86 -0.85 13.69
N PRO A 6 -5.16 -1.93 13.29
CA PRO A 6 -5.48 -2.63 12.05
C PRO A 6 -6.83 -3.35 12.19
N LYS A 7 -7.66 -3.22 11.15
CA LYS A 7 -8.88 -4.00 10.97
C LYS A 7 -8.73 -4.82 9.70
N PRO A 8 -8.38 -6.11 9.80
CA PRO A 8 -8.33 -6.97 8.62
C PRO A 8 -9.72 -7.12 8.01
N VAL A 9 -9.75 -7.21 6.69
CA VAL A 9 -10.93 -7.51 5.88
C VAL A 9 -10.65 -8.75 5.04
N ASP A 10 -11.69 -9.36 4.54
CA ASP A 10 -11.57 -10.59 3.77
C ASP A 10 -10.94 -10.36 2.38
N ILE A 11 -10.57 -11.44 1.73
CA ILE A 11 -10.03 -11.46 0.36
C ILE A 11 -11.08 -12.00 -0.61
N GLY A 12 -10.96 -11.62 -1.88
CA GLY A 12 -11.75 -12.18 -2.96
C GLY A 12 -11.17 -13.51 -3.48
N ASP A 13 -11.83 -14.09 -4.48
CA ASP A 13 -11.39 -15.34 -5.14
C ASP A 13 -10.02 -15.19 -5.83
N ASP A 14 -9.60 -13.99 -6.11
CA ASP A 14 -8.28 -13.63 -6.64
C ASP A 14 -7.19 -13.56 -5.56
N ASN A 15 -7.51 -13.79 -4.30
CA ASN A 15 -6.67 -13.63 -3.11
C ASN A 15 -6.15 -12.18 -2.90
N LEU A 16 -6.79 -11.20 -3.49
CA LEU A 16 -6.55 -9.80 -3.20
C LEU A 16 -7.65 -9.27 -2.27
N ILE A 17 -7.43 -8.09 -1.69
CA ILE A 17 -8.39 -7.48 -0.77
C ILE A 17 -9.76 -7.30 -1.45
N CYS A 18 -10.82 -7.78 -0.79
CA CYS A 18 -12.19 -7.68 -1.29
C CYS A 18 -12.72 -6.24 -1.12
N THR A 19 -13.11 -5.59 -2.20
CA THR A 19 -13.56 -4.19 -2.19
C THR A 19 -14.88 -4.00 -1.47
N GLU A 20 -15.78 -4.98 -1.53
CA GLU A 20 -17.03 -5.02 -0.78
C GLU A 20 -16.76 -5.09 0.73
N ALA A 21 -15.83 -5.96 1.13
CA ALA A 21 -15.43 -6.09 2.54
C ALA A 21 -14.76 -4.81 3.07
N ILE A 22 -14.01 -4.07 2.22
CA ILE A 22 -13.51 -2.74 2.58
C ILE A 22 -14.68 -1.81 2.86
N SER A 23 -15.65 -1.74 1.96
CA SER A 23 -16.80 -0.84 2.08
C SER A 23 -17.57 -1.09 3.39
N ASP A 24 -17.80 -2.35 3.73
CA ASP A 24 -18.52 -2.76 4.95
C ASP A 24 -17.71 -2.48 6.23
N ALA A 25 -16.38 -2.47 6.12
CA ALA A 25 -15.48 -2.25 7.23
C ALA A 25 -15.29 -0.77 7.60
N ILE A 26 -15.55 0.15 6.66
CA ILE A 26 -15.36 1.60 6.86
C ILE A 26 -16.34 2.12 7.91
N ASN A 27 -15.84 2.93 8.84
CA ASN A 27 -16.65 3.62 9.86
C ASN A 27 -16.00 4.98 10.20
N SER A 28 -16.61 5.74 11.13
CA SER A 28 -16.16 7.09 11.51
C SER A 28 -14.74 7.15 12.11
N ARG A 29 -14.15 6.02 12.49
CA ARG A 29 -12.78 5.94 13.02
C ARG A 29 -11.77 5.46 11.97
N THR A 30 -12.23 5.04 10.79
CA THR A 30 -11.35 4.63 9.70
C THR A 30 -10.60 5.85 9.17
N VAL A 31 -9.29 5.74 9.04
CA VAL A 31 -8.43 6.84 8.55
C VAL A 31 -7.72 6.49 7.24
N GLY A 32 -7.59 5.20 6.90
CA GLY A 32 -6.90 4.80 5.69
C GLY A 32 -7.18 3.35 5.29
N ILE A 33 -6.77 3.00 4.08
CA ILE A 33 -6.83 1.66 3.50
C ILE A 33 -5.40 1.25 3.14
N MET A 34 -5.02 0.02 3.46
CA MET A 34 -3.71 -0.54 3.11
C MET A 34 -3.90 -1.82 2.30
N PRO A 35 -4.03 -1.73 0.96
CA PRO A 35 -4.07 -2.89 0.10
C PRO A 35 -2.69 -3.53 -0.03
N THR A 36 -2.62 -4.86 -0.01
CA THR A 36 -1.41 -5.63 -0.30
C THR A 36 -1.47 -6.12 -1.75
N GLN A 37 -0.48 -5.71 -2.54
CA GLN A 37 -0.31 -6.12 -3.94
C GLN A 37 0.38 -7.50 -3.97
N LEU A 38 -0.40 -8.56 -3.85
CA LEU A 38 0.10 -9.91 -3.56
C LEU A 38 0.55 -10.66 -4.82
N ASN A 39 1.72 -11.31 -4.76
CA ASN A 39 2.23 -12.21 -5.81
C ASN A 39 2.30 -11.56 -7.20
N GLY A 40 2.72 -10.30 -7.29
CA GLY A 40 2.83 -9.56 -8.56
C GLY A 40 1.49 -9.15 -9.18
N ARG A 41 0.38 -9.30 -8.45
CA ARG A 41 -0.96 -8.84 -8.84
C ARG A 41 -1.29 -7.54 -8.13
N ILE A 42 -2.12 -6.71 -8.77
CA ILE A 42 -2.56 -5.43 -8.22
C ILE A 42 -4.06 -5.50 -7.95
N CYS A 43 -4.45 -5.04 -6.78
CA CYS A 43 -5.83 -4.92 -6.35
C CYS A 43 -6.63 -4.01 -7.32
N ASP A 44 -7.95 -4.07 -7.29
CA ASP A 44 -8.80 -3.10 -8.00
C ASP A 44 -8.61 -1.70 -7.41
N MET A 45 -7.53 -1.03 -7.86
CA MET A 45 -7.15 0.28 -7.35
C MET A 45 -8.15 1.36 -7.70
N ASP A 46 -8.89 1.23 -8.80
CA ASP A 46 -9.93 2.21 -9.14
C ASP A 46 -11.03 2.22 -8.06
N THR A 47 -11.54 1.06 -7.69
CA THR A 47 -12.55 0.94 -6.64
C THR A 47 -12.01 1.37 -5.28
N ILE A 48 -10.78 0.97 -4.93
CA ILE A 48 -10.15 1.34 -3.66
C ILE A 48 -9.95 2.85 -3.55
N ILE A 49 -9.43 3.50 -4.60
CA ILE A 49 -9.21 4.95 -4.61
C ILE A 49 -10.54 5.70 -4.58
N ASN A 50 -11.57 5.22 -5.30
CA ASN A 50 -12.90 5.82 -5.24
C ASN A 50 -13.51 5.74 -3.83
N LEU A 51 -13.40 4.60 -3.15
CA LEU A 51 -13.84 4.43 -1.76
C LEU A 51 -13.06 5.37 -0.82
N ALA A 52 -11.74 5.43 -0.97
CA ALA A 52 -10.90 6.29 -0.17
C ALA A 52 -11.28 7.77 -0.34
N ASN A 53 -11.46 8.23 -1.56
CA ASN A 53 -11.88 9.61 -1.85
C ASN A 53 -13.26 9.92 -1.28
N LYS A 54 -14.24 9.03 -1.45
CA LYS A 54 -15.60 9.18 -0.93
C LYS A 54 -15.61 9.36 0.59
N HIS A 55 -14.73 8.63 1.29
CA HIS A 55 -14.69 8.63 2.76
C HIS A 55 -13.53 9.47 3.34
N LYS A 56 -12.79 10.20 2.49
CA LYS A 56 -11.64 11.04 2.88
C LYS A 56 -10.55 10.24 3.61
N LEU A 57 -10.27 9.04 3.13
CA LEU A 57 -9.26 8.14 3.66
C LEU A 57 -7.96 8.27 2.84
N PHE A 58 -6.82 8.05 3.48
CA PHE A 58 -5.59 7.85 2.72
C PHE A 58 -5.45 6.39 2.25
N VAL A 59 -4.65 6.18 1.22
CA VAL A 59 -4.25 4.84 0.77
C VAL A 59 -2.74 4.73 0.84
N VAL A 60 -2.23 3.68 1.50
CA VAL A 60 -0.82 3.31 1.50
C VAL A 60 -0.71 1.88 1.00
N GLU A 61 0.09 1.66 -0.03
CA GLU A 61 0.20 0.34 -0.65
C GLU A 61 1.31 -0.50 -0.02
N ASP A 62 1.01 -1.74 0.34
CA ASP A 62 2.03 -2.77 0.52
C ASP A 62 2.33 -3.40 -0.85
N ALA A 63 3.37 -2.92 -1.52
CA ALA A 63 3.84 -3.41 -2.81
C ALA A 63 5.08 -4.32 -2.68
N ALA A 64 5.31 -4.90 -1.48
CA ALA A 64 6.48 -5.72 -1.19
C ALA A 64 6.61 -6.96 -2.09
N GLN A 65 5.56 -7.41 -2.75
CA GLN A 65 5.57 -8.56 -3.66
C GLN A 65 5.20 -8.20 -5.11
N ALA A 66 5.16 -6.91 -5.46
CA ALA A 66 4.63 -6.47 -6.75
C ALA A 66 5.54 -5.48 -7.49
N LEU A 67 6.85 -5.54 -7.23
CA LEU A 67 7.82 -4.74 -8.00
C LEU A 67 7.70 -5.09 -9.49
N GLY A 68 7.51 -4.09 -10.34
CA GLY A 68 7.32 -4.26 -11.79
C GLY A 68 5.87 -4.46 -12.22
N ALA A 69 4.96 -4.82 -11.32
CA ALA A 69 3.55 -4.97 -11.65
C ALA A 69 2.91 -3.62 -12.02
N ARG A 70 1.95 -3.65 -12.96
CA ARG A 70 1.24 -2.47 -13.44
C ARG A 70 -0.26 -2.70 -13.51
N TYR A 71 -1.02 -1.68 -13.14
CA TYR A 71 -2.46 -1.62 -13.30
C TYR A 71 -2.80 -0.40 -14.16
N LYS A 72 -3.41 -0.60 -15.31
CA LYS A 72 -3.71 0.47 -16.30
C LYS A 72 -2.50 1.38 -16.61
N GLY A 73 -1.33 0.76 -16.72
CA GLY A 73 -0.08 1.46 -17.03
C GLY A 73 0.68 2.06 -15.84
N ASN A 74 0.05 2.25 -14.68
CA ASN A 74 0.67 2.76 -13.47
C ASN A 74 1.32 1.64 -12.66
N HIS A 75 2.43 1.94 -12.01
CA HIS A 75 3.21 0.98 -11.24
C HIS A 75 2.58 0.70 -9.87
N SER A 76 2.73 -0.53 -9.37
CA SER A 76 2.39 -0.85 -7.99
C SER A 76 3.13 0.06 -7.01
N GLY A 77 2.47 0.47 -5.93
CA GLY A 77 3.01 1.40 -4.94
C GLY A 77 2.86 2.88 -5.29
N THR A 78 2.24 3.23 -6.44
CA THR A 78 2.10 4.62 -6.89
C THR A 78 0.67 5.14 -6.95
N PHE A 79 -0.31 4.36 -6.51
CA PHE A 79 -1.73 4.74 -6.55
C PHE A 79 -2.16 5.53 -5.32
N GLY A 80 -1.61 5.19 -4.15
CA GLY A 80 -1.90 5.87 -2.90
C GLY A 80 -0.98 7.06 -2.63
N ILE A 81 -1.03 7.57 -1.40
CA ILE A 81 -0.12 8.66 -0.97
C ILE A 81 1.32 8.17 -0.81
N ALA A 82 1.52 6.87 -0.57
CA ALA A 82 2.81 6.20 -0.52
C ALA A 82 2.65 4.70 -0.79
N GLY A 83 3.74 4.06 -1.20
CA GLY A 83 3.85 2.61 -1.32
C GLY A 83 5.16 2.11 -0.74
N ALA A 84 5.15 0.91 -0.18
CA ALA A 84 6.32 0.22 0.35
C ALA A 84 6.74 -0.92 -0.57
N ILE A 85 8.02 -0.94 -0.95
CA ILE A 85 8.64 -1.99 -1.77
C ILE A 85 9.67 -2.71 -0.92
N SER A 86 9.73 -4.03 -1.00
CA SER A 86 10.72 -4.85 -0.32
C SER A 86 11.83 -5.29 -1.26
N PHE A 87 13.06 -5.18 -0.81
CA PHE A 87 14.25 -5.76 -1.42
C PHE A 87 14.85 -6.89 -0.58
N TYR A 88 14.04 -7.50 0.29
CA TYR A 88 14.47 -8.70 1.02
C TYR A 88 15.01 -9.75 0.04
N PRO A 89 16.04 -10.56 0.39
CA PRO A 89 16.74 -11.45 -0.54
C PRO A 89 15.86 -12.39 -1.37
N ALA A 90 14.69 -12.79 -0.84
CA ALA A 90 13.75 -13.67 -1.55
C ALA A 90 12.78 -12.93 -2.51
N LYS A 91 12.90 -11.62 -2.65
CA LYS A 91 12.05 -10.82 -3.54
C LYS A 91 12.59 -10.81 -4.98
N VAL A 92 11.76 -10.33 -5.92
CA VAL A 92 12.10 -10.23 -7.36
C VAL A 92 13.43 -9.48 -7.59
N MET A 93 13.66 -8.46 -6.80
CA MET A 93 14.96 -7.77 -6.72
C MET A 93 15.41 -7.79 -5.26
N GLY A 94 16.28 -8.75 -4.93
CA GLY A 94 16.80 -8.92 -3.59
C GLY A 94 18.13 -8.21 -3.39
N CYS A 95 18.35 -7.64 -2.20
CA CYS A 95 19.64 -7.13 -1.76
C CYS A 95 20.34 -8.13 -0.82
N PHE A 96 21.58 -7.85 -0.43
CA PHE A 96 22.31 -8.64 0.54
C PHE A 96 21.92 -8.22 1.97
N GLY A 97 20.86 -8.82 2.51
CA GLY A 97 20.30 -8.48 3.81
C GLY A 97 18.93 -7.80 3.70
N ASP A 98 18.53 -7.04 4.71
CA ASP A 98 17.28 -6.32 4.72
C ASP A 98 17.38 -5.04 3.88
N GLY A 99 16.35 -4.80 3.07
CA GLY A 99 16.27 -3.60 2.26
C GLY A 99 14.85 -3.36 1.75
N GLY A 100 14.58 -2.10 1.42
CA GLY A 100 13.29 -1.68 0.89
C GLY A 100 13.32 -0.25 0.43
N ALA A 101 12.22 0.19 -0.15
CA ALA A 101 12.02 1.58 -0.57
C ALA A 101 10.60 2.03 -0.25
N ILE A 102 10.48 3.31 0.08
CA ILE A 102 9.20 4.03 0.09
C ILE A 102 9.13 4.81 -1.21
N VAL A 103 8.02 4.68 -1.93
CA VAL A 103 7.73 5.46 -3.14
C VAL A 103 6.56 6.40 -2.85
N THR A 104 6.69 7.65 -3.23
CA THR A 104 5.67 8.68 -3.00
C THR A 104 5.85 9.84 -3.95
N ASN A 105 4.72 10.47 -4.36
CA ASN A 105 4.70 11.75 -5.06
C ASN A 105 4.43 12.92 -4.10
N ASN A 106 4.29 12.65 -2.79
CA ASN A 106 4.05 13.65 -1.76
C ASN A 106 5.37 14.08 -1.12
N TYR A 107 5.75 15.36 -1.30
CA TYR A 107 7.01 15.91 -0.83
C TYR A 107 7.13 15.88 0.71
N ASP A 108 6.05 16.08 1.45
CA ASP A 108 6.07 16.06 2.91
C ASP A 108 6.31 14.63 3.43
N ILE A 109 5.69 13.63 2.79
CA ILE A 109 5.94 12.22 3.11
C ILE A 109 7.37 11.85 2.78
N PHE A 110 7.89 12.28 1.63
CA PHE A 110 9.30 12.07 1.26
C PHE A 110 10.24 12.63 2.32
N ASN A 111 10.10 13.91 2.69
CA ASN A 111 10.94 14.55 3.69
C ASN A 111 10.86 13.87 5.05
N ARG A 112 9.64 13.52 5.48
CA ARG A 112 9.44 12.86 6.78
C ARG A 112 10.05 11.47 6.79
N SER A 113 9.90 10.70 5.71
CA SER A 113 10.49 9.37 5.59
C SER A 113 12.02 9.43 5.60
N HIS A 114 12.60 10.41 4.92
CA HIS A 114 14.05 10.63 4.92
C HIS A 114 14.57 10.96 6.32
N GLN A 115 13.91 11.86 7.05
CA GLN A 115 14.27 12.19 8.42
C GLN A 115 14.21 10.97 9.35
N LEU A 116 13.18 10.12 9.22
CA LEU A 116 13.03 8.92 10.04
C LEU A 116 14.06 7.86 9.70
N HIS A 117 14.49 7.77 8.44
CA HIS A 117 15.54 6.87 8.00
C HIS A 117 16.92 7.27 8.57
N ASP A 118 17.24 8.56 8.53
CA ASP A 118 18.57 9.06 8.90
C ASP A 118 18.78 9.21 10.43
N GLN A 119 17.68 9.33 11.19
CA GLN A 119 17.71 9.65 12.62
C GLN A 119 16.89 8.66 13.48
N GLY A 120 16.35 7.60 12.89
CA GLY A 120 15.50 6.62 13.53
C GLY A 120 16.21 5.53 14.31
#